data_198a23d64655bedc1e12d987e4588d79
#
_entry.id   198a23d64655bedc1e12d987e4588d79
#
_cell.length_a   1.000
_cell.length_b   1.000
_cell.length_c   1.000
_cell.angle_alpha   90.00
_cell.angle_beta   90.00
_cell.angle_gamma   90.00
#
_symmetry.space_group_name_H-M   'P 1'
#
loop_
_entity.id
_entity.type
_entity.pdbx_description
1 polymer ?
#
loop_
_entity_poly.entity_id
_entity_poly.type
_entity_poly.pdbx_seq_one_letter_code
_entity_poly.pdbx_strand_id
1 'polypeptide(L)'
;GYASYWAPNIFGHDALTTLAIVGREVPRIELGTSVVPTYPRHPMAIAQQALTVSAASEGRLTLGIGLSHKVVIESMMGMSYDKPIRHIRDYLSILGPLSQGQPVQYAGEDYTTYGAINAKGAQPFDTVVAALGPQMLKITAEMAAGTITFIAKLSEVPFPGLSEVPQPVFDP
;
A
#
# COMPACT_ATOMS: atom_id res chain seq x y z
N GLY A 1 -17.70 -17.11 7.13
CA GLY A 1 -16.73 -16.78 6.09
C GLY A 1 -15.77 -15.68 6.57
N TYR A 2 -14.67 -15.45 5.86
CA TYR A 2 -13.75 -14.37 6.15
C TYR A 2 -14.34 -13.02 5.73
N ALA A 3 -14.07 -11.97 6.51
CA ALA A 3 -14.51 -10.61 6.21
C ALA A 3 -13.61 -9.94 5.16
N SER A 4 -12.30 -10.23 5.19
CA SER A 4 -11.31 -9.65 4.29
C SER A 4 -10.24 -10.66 3.86
N TYR A 5 -9.61 -10.40 2.71
CA TYR A 5 -8.46 -11.12 2.20
C TYR A 5 -7.33 -10.14 1.85
N TRP A 6 -6.15 -10.34 2.43
CA TRP A 6 -4.97 -9.50 2.22
C TRP A 6 -3.87 -10.28 1.53
N ALA A 7 -3.51 -9.86 0.32
CA ALA A 7 -2.50 -10.52 -0.50
C ALA A 7 -1.11 -9.88 -0.31
N PRO A 8 -0.07 -10.69 0.00
CA PRO A 8 1.31 -10.20 -0.01
C PRO A 8 1.82 -10.06 -1.45
N ASN A 9 2.72 -9.08 -1.68
CA ASN A 9 3.41 -8.94 -2.96
C ASN A 9 4.92 -9.11 -2.76
N ILE A 10 5.38 -10.36 -2.75
CA ILE A 10 6.80 -10.70 -2.62
C ILE A 10 7.31 -11.19 -4.00
N PHE A 11 7.72 -12.43 -4.13
CA PHE A 11 8.26 -13.02 -5.38
C PHE A 11 7.34 -14.09 -5.99
N GLY A 12 6.09 -14.16 -5.53
CA GLY A 12 5.07 -15.04 -6.08
C GLY A 12 4.17 -14.32 -7.09
N HIS A 13 2.88 -14.61 -7.04
CA HIS A 13 1.89 -13.94 -7.88
C HIS A 13 1.79 -12.45 -7.54
N ASP A 14 1.56 -11.62 -8.56
CA ASP A 14 1.28 -10.20 -8.39
C ASP A 14 -0.03 -10.02 -7.60
N ALA A 15 0.06 -9.27 -6.49
CA ALA A 15 -1.06 -9.14 -5.57
C ALA A 15 -2.27 -8.45 -6.22
N LEU A 16 -2.06 -7.36 -6.96
CA LEU A 16 -3.16 -6.62 -7.58
C LEU A 16 -3.84 -7.44 -8.68
N THR A 17 -3.08 -8.16 -9.49
CA THR A 17 -3.64 -9.08 -10.49
C THR A 17 -4.47 -10.19 -9.83
N THR A 18 -3.94 -10.79 -8.75
CA THR A 18 -4.66 -11.80 -7.97
C THR A 18 -5.95 -11.25 -7.39
N LEU A 19 -5.91 -10.05 -6.79
CA LEU A 19 -7.08 -9.41 -6.20
C LEU A 19 -8.15 -9.03 -7.24
N ALA A 20 -7.77 -8.69 -8.47
CA ALA A 20 -8.73 -8.44 -9.54
C ALA A 20 -9.55 -9.70 -9.86
N ILE A 21 -8.90 -10.87 -9.90
CA ILE A 21 -9.56 -12.16 -10.14
C ILE A 21 -10.45 -12.51 -8.94
N VAL A 22 -9.90 -12.50 -7.72
CA VAL A 22 -10.63 -12.80 -6.49
C VAL A 22 -11.85 -11.87 -6.33
N GLY A 23 -11.68 -10.58 -6.63
CA GLY A 23 -12.74 -9.58 -6.52
C GLY A 23 -13.93 -9.86 -7.43
N ARG A 24 -13.70 -10.48 -8.58
CA ARG A 24 -14.77 -10.91 -9.49
C ARG A 24 -15.43 -12.22 -9.09
N GLU A 25 -14.64 -13.17 -8.57
CA GLU A 25 -15.12 -14.52 -8.26
C GLU A 25 -15.78 -14.62 -6.87
N VAL A 26 -15.31 -13.81 -5.91
CA VAL A 26 -15.77 -13.86 -4.52
C VAL A 26 -16.49 -12.58 -4.14
N PRO A 27 -17.83 -12.57 -4.12
CA PRO A 27 -18.59 -11.38 -3.76
C PRO A 27 -18.45 -11.04 -2.27
N ARG A 28 -18.56 -9.76 -1.94
CA ARG A 28 -18.68 -9.22 -0.57
C ARG A 28 -17.42 -9.30 0.32
N ILE A 29 -16.33 -9.94 -0.10
CA ILE A 29 -15.09 -9.95 0.68
C ILE A 29 -14.32 -8.64 0.44
N GLU A 30 -13.86 -8.01 1.50
CA GLU A 30 -12.95 -6.89 1.41
C GLU A 30 -11.57 -7.36 0.94
N LEU A 31 -10.91 -6.58 0.12
CA LEU A 31 -9.64 -6.94 -0.52
C LEU A 31 -8.56 -5.95 -0.14
N GLY A 32 -7.39 -6.44 0.20
CA GLY A 32 -6.25 -5.59 0.49
C GLY A 32 -4.92 -6.15 0.04
N THR A 33 -3.92 -5.30 -0.07
CA THR A 33 -2.53 -5.72 -0.26
C THR A 33 -1.72 -5.48 1.03
N SER A 34 -0.88 -6.45 1.41
CA SER A 34 -0.03 -6.35 2.59
C SER A 34 1.39 -6.85 2.29
N VAL A 35 2.21 -6.06 1.65
CA VAL A 35 2.03 -4.79 0.97
C VAL A 35 2.68 -4.83 -0.40
N VAL A 36 2.31 -3.92 -1.31
CA VAL A 36 2.99 -3.78 -2.60
C VAL A 36 4.20 -2.85 -2.45
N PRO A 37 5.41 -3.24 -2.90
CA PRO A 37 6.60 -2.38 -2.88
C PRO A 37 6.46 -1.17 -3.79
N THR A 38 6.88 0.00 -3.29
CA THR A 38 6.77 1.27 -4.03
C THR A 38 7.88 1.48 -5.05
N TYR A 39 9.14 1.10 -4.73
CA TYR A 39 10.31 1.36 -5.57
C TYR A 39 10.20 0.84 -7.01
N PRO A 40 9.78 -0.41 -7.27
CA PRO A 40 9.70 -0.93 -8.63
C PRO A 40 8.47 -0.45 -9.41
N ARG A 41 7.61 0.37 -8.80
CA ARG A 41 6.36 0.83 -9.42
C ARG A 41 6.20 2.33 -9.29
N HIS A 42 6.09 3.01 -10.42
CA HIS A 42 5.74 4.43 -10.43
C HIS A 42 4.35 4.65 -9.79
N PRO A 43 4.13 5.72 -8.99
CA PRO A 43 2.85 5.94 -8.30
C PRO A 43 1.65 6.04 -9.24
N MET A 44 1.81 6.56 -10.46
CA MET A 44 0.74 6.54 -11.47
C MET A 44 0.43 5.12 -11.96
N ALA A 45 1.44 4.26 -12.10
CA ALA A 45 1.23 2.89 -12.57
C ALA A 45 0.47 2.07 -11.52
N ILE A 46 0.84 2.16 -10.25
CA ILE A 46 0.12 1.45 -9.19
C ILE A 46 -1.29 2.01 -8.99
N ALA A 47 -1.49 3.32 -9.12
CA ALA A 47 -2.82 3.93 -9.07
C ALA A 47 -3.74 3.36 -10.17
N GLN A 48 -3.22 3.24 -11.40
CA GLN A 48 -3.96 2.64 -12.52
C GLN A 48 -4.32 1.18 -12.26
N GLN A 49 -3.36 0.39 -11.75
CA GLN A 49 -3.62 -1.01 -11.38
C GLN A 49 -4.67 -1.10 -10.26
N ALA A 50 -4.53 -0.31 -9.21
CA ALA A 50 -5.47 -0.31 -8.07
C ALA A 50 -6.88 0.14 -8.47
N LEU A 51 -7.02 1.16 -9.30
CA LEU A 51 -8.31 1.57 -9.85
C LEU A 51 -8.94 0.47 -10.73
N THR A 52 -8.12 -0.29 -11.45
CA THR A 52 -8.62 -1.45 -12.22
C THR A 52 -9.14 -2.55 -11.30
N VAL A 53 -8.44 -2.83 -10.19
CA VAL A 53 -8.90 -3.79 -9.16
C VAL A 53 -10.17 -3.27 -8.49
N SER A 54 -10.22 -1.98 -8.15
CA SER A 54 -11.41 -1.34 -7.58
C SER A 54 -12.63 -1.50 -8.50
N ALA A 55 -12.46 -1.26 -9.80
CA ALA A 55 -13.52 -1.49 -10.78
C ALA A 55 -13.98 -2.96 -10.83
N ALA A 56 -13.02 -3.90 -10.82
CA ALA A 56 -13.31 -5.33 -10.87
C ALA A 56 -13.99 -5.85 -9.60
N SER A 57 -13.73 -5.23 -8.45
CA SER A 57 -14.24 -5.61 -7.13
C SER A 57 -15.36 -4.70 -6.61
N GLU A 58 -15.90 -3.80 -7.44
CA GLU A 58 -16.98 -2.89 -7.03
C GLU A 58 -16.62 -2.03 -5.81
N GLY A 59 -15.38 -1.51 -5.77
CA GLY A 59 -14.92 -0.60 -4.72
C GLY A 59 -14.42 -1.25 -3.43
N ARG A 60 -14.24 -2.57 -3.38
CA ARG A 60 -13.84 -3.31 -2.16
C ARG A 60 -12.31 -3.40 -1.95
N LEU A 61 -11.52 -2.51 -2.54
CA LEU A 61 -10.07 -2.51 -2.44
C LEU A 61 -9.56 -1.52 -1.39
N THR A 62 -8.64 -1.98 -0.56
CA THR A 62 -7.70 -1.16 0.21
C THR A 62 -6.27 -1.43 -0.28
N LEU A 63 -5.56 -0.40 -0.72
CA LEU A 63 -4.20 -0.53 -1.23
C LEU A 63 -3.18 -0.38 -0.10
N GLY A 64 -2.56 -1.48 0.30
CA GLY A 64 -1.40 -1.46 1.20
C GLY A 64 -0.09 -1.37 0.42
N ILE A 65 0.71 -0.35 0.72
CA ILE A 65 2.03 -0.11 0.11
C ILE A 65 3.13 -0.10 1.15
N GLY A 66 4.37 -0.33 0.72
CA GLY A 66 5.54 -0.27 1.59
C GLY A 66 6.84 -0.10 0.82
N LEU A 67 7.89 0.27 1.55
CA LEU A 67 9.20 0.54 0.97
C LEU A 67 10.01 -0.74 0.66
N SER A 68 9.56 -1.90 1.15
CA SER A 68 10.37 -3.11 1.14
C SER A 68 11.63 -2.97 2.02
N HIS A 69 12.62 -3.83 1.81
CA HIS A 69 13.88 -3.83 2.55
C HIS A 69 15.02 -3.31 1.68
N LYS A 70 15.94 -2.54 2.27
CA LYS A 70 17.09 -1.99 1.56
C LYS A 70 17.84 -3.04 0.75
N VAL A 71 18.10 -4.21 1.32
CA VAL A 71 18.80 -5.31 0.62
C VAL A 71 18.03 -5.78 -0.62
N VAL A 72 16.71 -5.82 -0.58
CA VAL A 72 15.90 -6.23 -1.73
C VAL A 72 15.97 -5.16 -2.84
N ILE A 73 15.79 -3.89 -2.45
CA ILE A 73 15.77 -2.79 -3.42
C ILE A 73 17.16 -2.57 -4.06
N GLU A 74 18.23 -2.55 -3.26
CA GLU A 74 19.57 -2.29 -3.78
C GLU A 74 20.22 -3.53 -4.40
N SER A 75 20.25 -4.66 -3.69
CA SER A 75 21.00 -5.81 -4.14
C SER A 75 20.27 -6.70 -5.15
N MET A 76 18.95 -6.80 -5.06
CA MET A 76 18.17 -7.65 -5.97
C MET A 76 17.58 -6.88 -7.16
N MET A 77 17.19 -5.63 -6.96
CA MET A 77 16.54 -4.82 -8.00
C MET A 77 17.45 -3.77 -8.63
N GLY A 78 18.64 -3.52 -8.05
CA GLY A 78 19.60 -2.54 -8.57
C GLY A 78 19.12 -1.07 -8.49
N MET A 79 18.20 -0.78 -7.57
CA MET A 79 17.61 0.54 -7.37
C MET A 79 18.19 1.21 -6.12
N SER A 80 18.22 2.54 -6.05
CA SER A 80 18.64 3.24 -4.85
C SER A 80 17.56 3.22 -3.76
N TYR A 81 17.97 2.98 -2.50
CA TYR A 81 17.11 3.07 -1.33
C TYR A 81 17.38 4.36 -0.53
N ASP A 82 17.93 5.38 -1.17
CA ASP A 82 18.24 6.64 -0.53
C ASP A 82 16.98 7.44 -0.19
N LYS A 83 17.04 8.14 0.95
CA LYS A 83 15.99 9.09 1.40
C LYS A 83 14.56 8.51 1.39
N PRO A 84 14.30 7.36 2.06
CA PRO A 84 13.02 6.66 2.00
C PRO A 84 11.83 7.50 2.48
N ILE A 85 12.05 8.44 3.39
CA ILE A 85 11.03 9.38 3.90
C ILE A 85 10.58 10.36 2.82
N ARG A 86 11.52 10.86 2.01
CA ARG A 86 11.22 11.72 0.87
C ARG A 86 10.48 10.95 -0.21
N HIS A 87 10.99 9.76 -0.56
CA HIS A 87 10.39 8.88 -1.53
C HIS A 87 8.90 8.61 -1.22
N ILE A 88 8.57 8.20 0.01
CA ILE A 88 7.18 7.90 0.36
C ILE A 88 6.29 9.14 0.38
N ARG A 89 6.83 10.32 0.76
CA ARG A 89 6.10 11.58 0.73
C ARG A 89 5.72 11.96 -0.70
N ASP A 90 6.69 11.96 -1.63
CA ASP A 90 6.45 12.24 -3.04
C ASP A 90 5.47 11.22 -3.63
N TYR A 91 5.65 9.95 -3.29
CA TYR A 91 4.79 8.86 -3.74
C TYR A 91 3.32 9.06 -3.34
N LEU A 92 3.06 9.36 -2.07
CA LEU A 92 1.72 9.60 -1.54
C LEU A 92 1.11 10.90 -2.07
N SER A 93 1.92 11.93 -2.32
CA SER A 93 1.45 13.18 -2.94
C SER A 93 0.89 12.97 -4.35
N ILE A 94 1.35 11.95 -5.05
CA ILE A 94 0.84 11.57 -6.37
C ILE A 94 -0.30 10.55 -6.23
N LEU A 95 -0.12 9.53 -5.41
CA LEU A 95 -1.09 8.44 -5.26
C LEU A 95 -2.40 8.93 -4.64
N GLY A 96 -2.35 9.84 -3.66
CA GLY A 96 -3.53 10.33 -2.93
C GLY A 96 -4.61 10.92 -3.86
N PRO A 97 -4.33 11.94 -4.66
CA PRO A 97 -5.31 12.45 -5.62
C PRO A 97 -5.81 11.39 -6.60
N LEU A 98 -4.89 10.57 -7.15
CA LEU A 98 -5.25 9.54 -8.13
C LEU A 98 -6.14 8.44 -7.55
N SER A 99 -5.95 8.07 -6.27
CA SER A 99 -6.81 7.09 -5.57
C SER A 99 -8.25 7.57 -5.41
N GLN A 100 -8.45 8.88 -5.42
CA GLN A 100 -9.76 9.53 -5.34
C GLN A 100 -10.33 9.87 -6.73
N GLY A 101 -9.71 9.38 -7.82
CA GLY A 101 -10.13 9.68 -9.19
C GLY A 101 -9.88 11.12 -9.63
N GLN A 102 -9.03 11.85 -8.91
CA GLN A 102 -8.70 13.25 -9.21
C GLN A 102 -7.43 13.34 -10.06
N PRO A 103 -7.29 14.39 -10.89
CA PRO A 103 -6.05 14.66 -11.59
C PRO A 103 -4.94 15.03 -10.60
N VAL A 104 -3.70 14.74 -10.97
CA VAL A 104 -2.51 15.12 -10.23
C VAL A 104 -1.64 16.06 -11.04
N GLN A 105 -1.07 17.07 -10.34
CA GLN A 105 0.00 17.93 -10.82
C GLN A 105 1.01 18.06 -9.69
N TYR A 106 2.11 17.31 -9.79
CA TYR A 106 3.12 17.23 -8.76
C TYR A 106 4.52 17.27 -9.35
N ALA A 107 5.39 18.07 -8.75
CA ALA A 107 6.83 18.14 -9.06
C ALA A 107 7.59 18.09 -7.74
N GLY A 108 8.08 16.91 -7.39
CA GLY A 108 8.92 16.65 -6.23
C GLY A 108 10.37 16.37 -6.64
N GLU A 109 11.14 15.87 -5.69
CA GLU A 109 12.56 15.54 -5.92
C GLU A 109 12.74 14.14 -6.52
N ASP A 110 11.89 13.18 -6.16
CA ASP A 110 11.96 11.80 -6.65
C ASP A 110 10.99 11.55 -7.80
N TYR A 111 9.88 12.29 -7.87
CA TYR A 111 8.86 12.14 -8.89
C TYR A 111 8.35 13.47 -9.43
N THR A 112 8.09 13.47 -10.73
CA THR A 112 7.30 14.53 -11.39
C THR A 112 6.17 13.87 -12.17
N THR A 113 4.91 14.26 -11.91
CA THR A 113 3.76 13.62 -12.51
C THR A 113 2.64 14.63 -12.80
N TYR A 114 2.16 14.61 -14.03
CA TYR A 114 1.01 15.40 -14.49
C TYR A 114 0.04 14.47 -15.20
N GLY A 115 -1.24 14.49 -14.82
CA GLY A 115 -2.24 13.72 -15.52
C GLY A 115 -3.40 13.25 -14.66
N ALA A 116 -4.24 12.41 -15.26
CA ALA A 116 -5.38 11.78 -14.62
C ALA A 116 -5.52 10.34 -15.11
N ILE A 117 -6.19 9.51 -14.33
CA ILE A 117 -6.53 8.14 -14.70
C ILE A 117 -8.04 8.06 -14.85
N ASN A 118 -8.48 7.58 -16.01
CA ASN A 118 -9.90 7.32 -16.27
C ASN A 118 -10.13 5.81 -16.35
N ALA A 119 -10.35 5.18 -15.21
CA ALA A 119 -10.71 3.77 -15.11
C ALA A 119 -12.23 3.66 -14.94
N LYS A 120 -12.93 3.34 -16.04
CA LYS A 120 -14.40 3.23 -16.03
C LYS A 120 -14.88 2.20 -15.01
N GLY A 121 -15.78 2.62 -14.12
CA GLY A 121 -16.36 1.77 -13.08
C GLY A 121 -15.53 1.69 -11.79
N ALA A 122 -14.34 2.27 -11.76
CA ALA A 122 -13.55 2.33 -10.54
C ALA A 122 -14.23 3.25 -9.50
N GLN A 123 -14.14 2.81 -8.25
CA GLN A 123 -14.48 3.62 -7.08
C GLN A 123 -13.18 4.11 -6.41
N PRO A 124 -13.19 5.23 -5.69
CA PRO A 124 -12.09 5.62 -4.82
C PRO A 124 -11.68 4.48 -3.88
N PHE A 125 -10.40 4.42 -3.52
CA PHE A 125 -9.88 3.42 -2.58
C PHE A 125 -8.97 4.07 -1.54
N ASP A 126 -8.91 3.46 -0.37
CA ASP A 126 -8.03 3.86 0.70
C ASP A 126 -6.62 3.30 0.51
N THR A 127 -5.61 4.10 0.90
CA THR A 127 -4.21 3.67 0.93
C THR A 127 -3.74 3.53 2.36
N VAL A 128 -3.13 2.39 2.69
CA VAL A 128 -2.44 2.16 3.97
C VAL A 128 -0.95 1.90 3.73
N VAL A 129 -0.11 2.31 4.67
CA VAL A 129 1.35 2.26 4.51
C VAL A 129 1.98 1.35 5.56
N ALA A 130 2.89 0.47 5.15
CA ALA A 130 3.72 -0.27 6.09
C ALA A 130 4.71 0.69 6.77
N ALA A 131 4.53 0.92 8.07
CA ALA A 131 5.31 1.89 8.83
C ALA A 131 5.68 1.35 10.21
N LEU A 132 6.96 1.51 10.59
CA LEU A 132 7.49 1.10 11.90
C LEU A 132 8.18 2.26 12.63
N GLY A 133 8.98 3.07 11.93
CA GLY A 133 9.72 4.16 12.54
C GLY A 133 8.86 5.43 12.72
N PRO A 134 9.20 6.29 13.71
CA PRO A 134 8.37 7.45 14.06
C PRO A 134 8.15 8.43 12.91
N GLN A 135 9.15 8.64 12.05
CA GLN A 135 9.01 9.52 10.88
C GLN A 135 8.06 8.96 9.84
N MET A 136 8.12 7.63 9.59
CA MET A 136 7.22 6.96 8.67
C MET A 136 5.79 6.95 9.21
N LEU A 137 5.60 6.66 10.49
CA LEU A 137 4.29 6.71 11.15
C LEU A 137 3.67 8.12 11.09
N LYS A 138 4.50 9.17 11.27
CA LYS A 138 4.03 10.55 11.12
C LYS A 138 3.50 10.84 9.71
N ILE A 139 4.27 10.50 8.67
CA ILE A 139 3.83 10.69 7.28
C ILE A 139 2.57 9.88 6.98
N THR A 140 2.51 8.65 7.44
CA THR A 140 1.34 7.78 7.27
C THR A 140 0.09 8.41 7.89
N ALA A 141 0.20 8.95 9.10
CA ALA A 141 -0.89 9.63 9.78
C ALA A 141 -1.34 10.92 9.07
N GLU A 142 -0.42 11.61 8.39
CA GLU A 142 -0.71 12.84 7.66
C GLU A 142 -1.32 12.59 6.27
N MET A 143 -0.96 11.50 5.58
CA MET A 143 -1.16 11.35 4.13
C MET A 143 -1.84 10.05 3.70
N ALA A 144 -2.11 9.12 4.62
CA ALA A 144 -2.73 7.84 4.32
C ALA A 144 -3.91 7.54 5.26
N ALA A 145 -4.75 6.59 4.88
CA ALA A 145 -5.91 6.18 5.69
C ALA A 145 -5.52 5.36 6.92
N GLY A 146 -4.32 4.77 6.94
CA GLY A 146 -3.87 3.96 8.06
C GLY A 146 -2.50 3.34 7.84
N THR A 147 -2.08 2.52 8.81
CA THR A 147 -0.80 1.82 8.78
C THR A 147 -0.96 0.31 8.90
N ILE A 148 -0.05 -0.42 8.29
CA ILE A 148 0.19 -1.84 8.53
C ILE A 148 1.50 -1.95 9.28
N THR A 149 1.45 -2.50 10.51
CA THR A 149 2.65 -2.76 11.30
C THR A 149 3.11 -4.20 11.07
N PHE A 150 4.37 -4.37 10.67
CA PHE A 150 4.97 -5.68 10.46
C PHE A 150 5.90 -6.01 11.64
N ILE A 151 5.52 -7.03 12.43
CA ILE A 151 6.29 -7.51 13.62
C ILE A 151 6.74 -6.35 14.54
N ALA A 152 5.85 -5.44 14.90
CA ALA A 152 6.10 -4.55 16.01
C ALA A 152 5.88 -5.35 17.31
N LYS A 153 6.82 -5.30 18.25
CA LYS A 153 6.51 -5.72 19.62
C LYS A 153 5.34 -4.88 20.09
N LEU A 154 4.25 -5.51 20.50
CA LEU A 154 3.05 -4.82 20.97
C LEU A 154 3.35 -3.78 22.08
N SER A 155 4.44 -3.98 22.84
CA SER A 155 4.95 -3.03 23.83
C SER A 155 5.54 -1.73 23.25
N GLU A 156 5.81 -1.68 21.96
CA GLU A 156 6.42 -0.51 21.27
C GLU A 156 5.38 0.28 20.47
N VAL A 157 4.15 -0.22 20.37
CA VAL A 157 3.05 0.46 19.69
C VAL A 157 2.21 1.20 20.73
N PRO A 158 2.16 2.53 20.71
CA PRO A 158 1.41 3.32 21.70
C PRO A 158 -0.10 3.30 21.40
N PHE A 159 -0.72 2.12 21.40
CA PHE A 159 -2.17 2.00 21.32
C PHE A 159 -2.73 1.62 22.70
N PRO A 160 -3.56 2.48 23.33
CA PRO A 160 -4.25 2.11 24.53
C PRO A 160 -5.17 0.90 24.28
N GLY A 161 -4.97 -0.20 25.02
CA GLY A 161 -5.83 -1.37 24.99
C GLY A 161 -5.29 -2.63 24.28
N LEU A 162 -4.07 -2.61 23.73
CA LEU A 162 -3.47 -3.80 23.08
C LEU A 162 -2.65 -4.70 24.02
N SER A 163 -2.58 -4.40 25.30
CA SER A 163 -1.83 -5.20 26.30
C SER A 163 -2.41 -6.59 26.58
N GLU A 164 -3.59 -6.92 26.05
CA GLU A 164 -4.31 -8.17 26.34
C GLU A 164 -4.34 -9.16 25.15
N VAL A 165 -3.68 -8.88 24.03
CA VAL A 165 -3.66 -9.80 22.87
C VAL A 165 -2.57 -10.85 23.08
N PRO A 166 -2.90 -12.17 23.08
CA PRO A 166 -1.91 -13.24 23.19
C PRO A 166 -0.89 -13.17 22.05
N GLN A 167 0.39 -13.22 22.38
CA GLN A 167 1.47 -13.25 21.40
C GLN A 167 1.43 -14.56 20.61
N PRO A 168 1.56 -14.56 19.27
CA PRO A 168 1.77 -15.79 18.52
C PRO A 168 3.14 -16.36 18.90
N VAL A 169 3.16 -17.59 19.38
CA VAL A 169 4.38 -18.38 19.63
C VAL A 169 4.84 -18.90 18.26
N PHE A 170 5.96 -18.37 17.77
CA PHE A 170 6.69 -19.03 16.67
C PHE A 170 7.71 -19.96 17.33
N ASP A 171 7.46 -21.26 17.25
CA ASP A 171 8.48 -22.26 17.54
C ASP A 171 9.52 -22.25 16.41
N PRO A 172 10.83 -22.35 16.72
CA PRO A 172 11.93 -22.22 15.78
C PRO A 172 12.01 -23.36 14.75
#